data_443e78f5de5e4bc62a5dfd31198e6f81
#
_entry.id   443e78f5de5e4bc62a5dfd31198e6f81
#
_cell.length_a   1.000
_cell.length_b   1.000
_cell.length_c   1.000
_cell.angle_alpha   90.00
_cell.angle_beta   90.00
_cell.angle_gamma   90.00
#
_symmetry.space_group_name_H-M   'P 1'
#
loop_
_entity.id
_entity.type
_entity.pdbx_description
1 polymer ?
#
loop_
_entity_poly.entity_id
_entity_poly.type
_entity_poly.pdbx_seq_one_letter_code
_entity_poly.pdbx_strand_id
1 'polypeptide(L)'
;MVEKTENKMEIAAQIKHITDRLREEREKQRISQMDLSLKAGLSQNQVNYIETGKRTPNLYTLLSICKALQISPAVLFEPEGAERQEARETIIRLVSRFM
;
A
#
# COMPACT_ATOMS: atom_id res chain seq x y z
N MET A 1 3.74 28.28 -6.91
CA MET A 1 4.37 27.33 -7.83
C MET A 1 5.31 26.34 -7.15
N VAL A 2 6.10 26.81 -6.20
CA VAL A 2 6.95 25.93 -5.38
C VAL A 2 6.07 24.94 -4.62
N GLU A 3 4.92 25.36 -4.11
CA GLU A 3 3.98 24.52 -3.38
C GLU A 3 3.44 23.37 -4.21
N LYS A 4 3.12 23.60 -5.49
CA LYS A 4 2.63 22.53 -6.37
C LYS A 4 3.68 21.46 -6.63
N THR A 5 4.94 21.86 -6.76
CA THR A 5 6.05 20.94 -6.97
C THR A 5 6.30 20.10 -5.72
N GLU A 6 6.28 20.73 -4.54
CA GLU A 6 6.45 20.04 -3.26
C GLU A 6 5.32 19.05 -3.02
N ASN A 7 4.06 19.45 -3.26
CA ASN A 7 2.91 18.56 -3.13
C ASN A 7 3.01 17.36 -4.07
N LYS A 8 3.46 17.57 -5.29
CA LYS A 8 3.65 16.52 -6.27
C LYS A 8 4.69 15.51 -5.80
N MET A 9 5.79 16.00 -5.24
CA MET A 9 6.86 15.15 -4.71
C MET A 9 6.40 14.37 -3.49
N GLU A 10 5.65 14.99 -2.59
CA GLU A 10 5.10 14.34 -1.42
C GLU A 10 4.12 13.24 -1.78
N ILE A 11 3.24 13.52 -2.73
CA ILE A 11 2.25 12.53 -3.19
C ILE A 11 2.96 11.37 -3.88
N ALA A 12 3.95 11.65 -4.72
CA ALA A 12 4.73 10.60 -5.38
C ALA A 12 5.43 9.70 -4.36
N ALA A 13 5.99 10.30 -3.30
CA ALA A 13 6.63 9.53 -2.23
C ALA A 13 5.62 8.67 -1.49
N GLN A 14 4.42 9.18 -1.24
CA GLN A 14 3.35 8.41 -0.59
C GLN A 14 2.88 7.25 -1.46
N ILE A 15 2.73 7.49 -2.76
CA ILE A 15 2.36 6.43 -3.70
C ILE A 15 3.43 5.35 -3.72
N LYS A 16 4.69 5.74 -3.76
CA LYS A 16 5.80 4.78 -3.74
C LYS A 16 5.78 3.95 -2.45
N HIS A 17 5.54 4.59 -1.32
CA HIS A 17 5.43 3.88 -0.05
C HIS A 17 4.32 2.83 -0.09
N ILE A 18 3.15 3.19 -0.62
CA ILE A 18 2.00 2.29 -0.73
C ILE A 18 2.32 1.11 -1.66
N THR A 19 2.89 1.37 -2.82
CA THR A 19 3.20 0.31 -3.78
C THR A 19 4.35 -0.58 -3.32
N ASP A 20 5.35 -0.03 -2.64
CA ASP A 20 6.41 -0.81 -2.00
C ASP A 20 5.81 -1.72 -0.91
N ARG A 21 4.85 -1.22 -0.16
CA ARG A 21 4.17 -1.98 0.87
C ARG A 21 3.35 -3.14 0.29
N LEU A 22 2.69 -2.91 -0.85
CA LEU A 22 2.00 -3.99 -1.57
C LEU A 22 2.95 -5.12 -1.92
N ARG A 23 4.10 -4.78 -2.45
CA ARG A 23 5.15 -5.75 -2.80
C ARG A 23 5.63 -6.50 -1.56
N GLU A 24 5.90 -5.79 -0.47
CA GLU A 24 6.33 -6.41 0.78
C GLU A 24 5.31 -7.40 1.31
N GLU A 25 4.03 -7.04 1.29
CA GLU A 25 2.96 -7.91 1.77
C GLU A 25 2.83 -9.16 0.89
N ARG A 26 2.98 -9.00 -0.43
CA ARG A 26 3.02 -10.14 -1.34
C ARG A 26 4.19 -11.08 -1.02
N GLU A 27 5.38 -10.51 -0.86
CA GLU A 27 6.59 -11.28 -0.59
C GLU A 27 6.53 -11.99 0.76
N LYS A 28 5.95 -11.36 1.77
CA LYS A 28 5.73 -12.00 3.09
C LYS A 28 4.90 -13.26 2.97
N GLN A 29 3.94 -13.28 2.08
CA GLN A 29 3.09 -14.43 1.85
C GLN A 29 3.69 -15.44 0.88
N ARG A 30 4.88 -15.13 0.35
CA ARG A 30 5.57 -15.98 -0.63
C ARG A 30 4.73 -16.23 -1.89
N ILE A 31 3.97 -15.23 -2.28
CA ILE A 31 3.14 -15.26 -3.48
C ILE A 31 3.91 -14.61 -4.63
N SER A 32 3.96 -15.28 -5.79
CA SER A 32 4.60 -14.69 -6.97
C SER A 32 3.72 -13.59 -7.56
N GLN A 33 4.32 -12.75 -8.41
CA GLN A 33 3.54 -11.74 -9.16
C GLN A 33 2.46 -12.42 -10.02
N MET A 34 2.78 -13.56 -10.63
CA MET A 34 1.83 -14.32 -11.43
C MET A 34 0.63 -14.77 -10.58
N ASP A 35 0.91 -15.37 -9.42
CA ASP A 35 -0.14 -15.84 -8.54
C ASP A 35 -1.03 -14.70 -8.07
N LEU A 36 -0.42 -13.57 -7.71
CA LEU A 36 -1.18 -12.39 -7.31
C LEU A 36 -2.05 -11.89 -8.46
N SER A 37 -1.50 -11.84 -9.67
CA SER A 37 -2.26 -11.38 -10.84
C SER A 37 -3.49 -12.24 -11.08
N LEU A 38 -3.35 -13.55 -10.97
CA LEU A 38 -4.48 -14.47 -11.14
C LEU A 38 -5.54 -14.26 -10.07
N LYS A 39 -5.13 -14.10 -8.82
CA LYS A 39 -6.06 -13.88 -7.70
C LYS A 39 -6.76 -12.53 -7.78
N ALA A 40 -6.08 -11.52 -8.29
CA ALA A 40 -6.61 -10.16 -8.35
C ALA A 40 -7.36 -9.85 -9.66
N GLY A 41 -7.32 -10.79 -10.62
CA GLY A 41 -7.94 -10.55 -11.93
C GLY A 41 -7.17 -9.56 -12.79
N LEU A 42 -5.84 -9.54 -12.65
CA LEU A 42 -4.94 -8.65 -13.37
C LEU A 42 -3.97 -9.45 -14.23
N SER A 43 -3.29 -8.77 -15.15
CA SER A 43 -2.14 -9.38 -15.83
C SER A 43 -0.90 -9.30 -14.95
N GLN A 44 0.06 -10.18 -15.19
CA GLN A 44 1.33 -10.12 -14.48
C GLN A 44 2.06 -8.80 -14.75
N ASN A 45 1.98 -8.29 -15.97
CA ASN A 45 2.58 -7.00 -16.33
C ASN A 45 1.98 -5.85 -15.51
N GLN A 46 0.66 -5.86 -15.27
CA GLN A 46 0.02 -4.85 -14.45
C GLN A 46 0.56 -4.88 -13.02
N VAL A 47 0.69 -6.07 -12.44
CA VAL A 47 1.25 -6.20 -11.09
C VAL A 47 2.69 -5.69 -11.07
N ASN A 48 3.49 -6.08 -12.05
CA ASN A 48 4.88 -5.64 -12.12
C ASN A 48 4.99 -4.12 -12.27
N TYR A 49 4.17 -3.51 -13.13
CA TYR A 49 4.20 -2.06 -13.35
C TYR A 49 3.79 -1.29 -12.10
N ILE A 50 2.85 -1.81 -11.33
CA ILE A 50 2.44 -1.20 -10.06
C ILE A 50 3.59 -1.32 -9.06
N GLU A 51 4.17 -2.49 -8.90
CA GLU A 51 5.23 -2.72 -7.92
C GLU A 51 6.52 -1.98 -8.24
N THR A 52 6.79 -1.71 -9.52
CA THR A 52 8.00 -0.97 -9.95
C THR A 52 7.75 0.53 -10.10
N GLY A 53 6.54 0.98 -9.82
CA GLY A 53 6.21 2.40 -9.90
C GLY A 53 5.98 2.93 -11.29
N LYS A 54 5.92 2.07 -12.31
CA LYS A 54 5.64 2.50 -13.69
C LYS A 54 4.19 2.91 -13.90
N ARG A 55 3.29 2.39 -13.09
CA ARG A 55 1.86 2.74 -13.12
C ARG A 55 1.34 2.91 -11.72
N THR A 56 0.54 3.95 -11.53
CA THR A 56 -0.22 4.15 -10.30
C THR A 56 -1.53 3.37 -10.44
N PRO A 57 -1.86 2.46 -9.50
CA PRO A 57 -3.12 1.74 -9.57
C PRO A 57 -4.29 2.68 -9.29
N ASN A 58 -5.41 2.48 -9.96
CA ASN A 58 -6.63 3.14 -9.54
C ASN A 58 -7.16 2.45 -8.28
N LEU A 59 -8.16 3.05 -7.65
CA LEU A 59 -8.67 2.54 -6.38
C LEU A 59 -9.24 1.12 -6.51
N TYR A 60 -9.95 0.85 -7.59
CA TYR A 60 -10.50 -0.49 -7.84
C TYR A 60 -9.39 -1.54 -7.89
N THR A 61 -8.34 -1.27 -8.64
CA THR A 61 -7.20 -2.18 -8.77
C THR A 61 -6.49 -2.37 -7.44
N LEU A 62 -6.29 -1.28 -6.69
CA LEU A 62 -5.67 -1.33 -5.36
C LEU A 62 -6.45 -2.23 -4.41
N LEU A 63 -7.77 -2.06 -4.37
CA LEU A 63 -8.63 -2.87 -3.51
C LEU A 63 -8.68 -4.33 -3.95
N SER A 64 -8.62 -4.59 -5.27
CA SER A 64 -8.55 -5.95 -5.79
C SER A 64 -7.29 -6.67 -5.33
N ILE A 65 -6.17 -5.97 -5.32
CA ILE A 65 -4.90 -6.52 -4.84
C ILE A 65 -4.97 -6.79 -3.34
N CYS A 66 -5.50 -5.84 -2.57
CA CYS A 66 -5.65 -6.02 -1.12
C CYS A 66 -6.52 -7.23 -0.81
N LYS A 67 -7.62 -7.40 -1.52
CA LYS A 67 -8.50 -8.55 -1.35
C LYS A 67 -7.78 -9.85 -1.68
N ALA A 68 -7.02 -9.87 -2.77
CA ALA A 68 -6.25 -11.04 -3.17
C ALA A 68 -5.20 -11.42 -2.13
N LEU A 69 -4.57 -10.43 -1.49
CA LEU A 69 -3.59 -10.64 -0.42
C LEU A 69 -4.23 -10.83 0.96
N GLN A 70 -5.53 -10.67 1.06
CA GLN A 70 -6.28 -10.78 2.32
C GLN A 70 -5.76 -9.80 3.38
N ILE A 71 -5.45 -8.59 2.96
CA ILE A 71 -5.00 -7.52 3.84
C ILE A 71 -6.02 -6.37 3.82
N SER A 72 -6.11 -5.65 4.94
CA SER A 72 -6.85 -4.40 4.97
C SER A 72 -6.09 -3.33 4.18
N PRO A 73 -6.76 -2.51 3.37
CA PRO A 73 -6.09 -1.39 2.71
C PRO A 73 -5.35 -0.46 3.69
N ALA A 74 -5.81 -0.38 4.93
CA ALA A 74 -5.17 0.44 5.96
C ALA A 74 -3.71 0.05 6.20
N VAL A 75 -3.36 -1.22 6.01
CA VAL A 75 -1.98 -1.71 6.17
C VAL A 75 -1.02 -0.95 5.25
N LEU A 76 -1.48 -0.59 4.05
CA LEU A 76 -0.65 0.09 3.05
C LEU A 76 -0.35 1.54 3.43
N PHE A 77 -1.17 2.13 4.27
CA PHE A 77 -1.05 3.53 4.68
C PHE A 77 -0.39 3.69 6.05
N GLU A 78 -0.01 2.59 6.69
CA GLU A 78 0.66 2.65 7.99
C GLU A 78 2.09 3.17 7.85
N PRO A 79 2.55 4.02 8.79
CA PRO A 79 3.95 4.46 8.82
C PRO A 79 4.88 3.28 9.07
N GLU A 80 6.15 3.43 8.70
CA GLU A 80 7.17 2.41 8.91
C GLU A 80 7.90 2.59 10.23
N GLY A 81 8.44 1.47 10.74
CA GLY A 81 9.34 1.47 11.87
C GLY A 81 8.74 2.02 13.16
N ALA A 82 9.48 2.89 13.85
CA ALA A 82 9.06 3.49 15.10
C ALA A 82 7.81 4.35 14.95
N GLU A 83 7.67 5.04 13.81
CA GLU A 83 6.49 5.85 13.51
C GLU A 83 5.22 4.99 13.44
N ARG A 84 5.35 3.80 12.86
CA ARG A 84 4.24 2.85 12.78
C ARG A 84 3.77 2.45 14.17
N GLN A 85 4.72 2.15 15.05
CA GLN A 85 4.41 1.73 16.41
C GLN A 85 3.76 2.86 17.20
N GLU A 86 4.27 4.07 17.09
CA GLU A 86 3.67 5.24 17.75
C GLU A 86 2.25 5.50 17.24
N ALA A 87 2.03 5.39 15.95
CA ALA A 87 0.71 5.57 15.37
C ALA A 87 -0.27 4.54 15.91
N ARG A 88 0.14 3.28 16.01
CA ARG A 88 -0.70 2.22 16.56
C ARG A 88 -1.03 2.46 18.02
N GLU A 89 -0.05 2.84 18.82
CA GLU A 89 -0.24 3.15 20.23
C GLU A 89 -1.21 4.32 20.42
N THR A 90 -1.07 5.35 19.58
CA THR A 90 -1.97 6.50 19.62
C THR A 90 -3.40 6.09 19.28
N ILE A 91 -3.59 5.28 18.26
CA ILE A 91 -4.91 4.78 17.86
C ILE A 91 -5.52 3.95 18.99
N ILE A 92 -4.74 3.05 19.59
CA ILE A 92 -5.19 2.21 20.69
C ILE A 92 -5.62 3.05 21.87
N ARG A 93 -4.85 4.08 22.23
CA ARG A 93 -5.20 4.99 23.33
C ARG A 93 -6.51 5.72 23.07
N LEU A 94 -6.69 6.23 21.84
CA LEU A 94 -7.91 6.93 21.46
C LEU A 94 -9.12 6.02 21.53
N VAL A 95 -9.00 4.81 21.02
CA VAL A 95 -10.07 3.81 21.06
C VAL A 95 -10.40 3.44 22.51
N SER A 96 -9.38 3.20 23.34
CA SER A 96 -9.58 2.84 24.74
C SER A 96 -10.27 3.94 25.54
N ARG A 97 -10.07 5.22 25.16
CA ARG A 97 -10.69 6.36 25.83
C ARG A 97 -12.21 6.40 25.63
N PHE A 98 -12.70 5.85 24.52
CA PHE A 98 -14.13 5.86 24.19
C PHE A 98 -14.84 4.54 24.47
N MET A 99 -14.11 3.58 24.95
CA MET A 99 -14.65 2.29 25.37
C MET A 99 -14.80 2.24 26.90
#